data_fc4241334ac4481ee10eef3329a39a6d
#
_entry.id   fc4241334ac4481ee10eef3329a39a6d
#
_cell.length_a   1.000
_cell.length_b   1.000
_cell.length_c   1.000
_cell.angle_alpha   90.00
_cell.angle_beta   90.00
_cell.angle_gamma   90.00
#
_symmetry.space_group_name_H-M   'P 1'
#
loop_
_entity.id
_entity.type
_entity.pdbx_description
1 polymer ?
#
loop_
_entity_poly.entity_id
_entity_poly.type
_entity_poly.pdbx_seq_one_letter_code
_entity_poly.pdbx_strand_id
1 'polypeptide(L)'
;MLSFRSVSHDYGDTASVSNVSFDVGAGEVVTLLGPSGCGKTTLLRLAAGFETLSSGEIISENRILSSAGVLVPPEDRKMGLVFQSYALFPHLTVTENVLFGLSHFGISAGKRAADMLAEFDVVDLAQKYPHELSGGQQQRVALARALAPSPKLVLLDEPYSGLDTRLRERVRDRMLHVLRETGTSALMVTHDAEEAMFMSDRIIVLDNGNILQQGRPIDLYCRPQSAFVTEFFGEVNHVPAHGREGRVSTLFGEFDSPDMTEGSAALMVLRHEGLRISATNSGVPATVVESHLLGRATLIHLAVPSDDGELHLHARI
;
A
#
# COMPACT_ATOMS: atom_id res chain seq x y z
N MET A 1 -15.93 -8.34 7.58
CA MET A 1 -15.11 -8.55 8.75
C MET A 1 -14.88 -7.24 9.51
N LEU A 2 -14.27 -6.21 8.91
CA LEU A 2 -14.14 -4.85 9.46
C LEU A 2 -14.80 -3.87 8.49
N SER A 3 -15.56 -2.89 8.99
CA SER A 3 -16.30 -1.91 8.17
C SER A 3 -16.09 -0.51 8.72
N PHE A 4 -15.74 0.41 7.84
CA PHE A 4 -15.70 1.84 8.08
C PHE A 4 -16.89 2.49 7.40
N ARG A 5 -17.68 3.28 8.13
CA ARG A 5 -18.88 3.93 7.61
C ARG A 5 -18.82 5.42 7.89
N SER A 6 -18.67 6.21 6.83
CA SER A 6 -18.61 7.68 6.86
C SER A 6 -17.66 8.20 7.95
N VAL A 7 -16.49 7.56 8.07
CA VAL A 7 -15.50 7.85 9.11
C VAL A 7 -14.81 9.16 8.83
N SER A 8 -14.81 10.06 9.82
CA SER A 8 -14.00 11.28 9.81
C SER A 8 -13.21 11.41 11.10
N HIS A 9 -12.04 12.03 11.00
CA HIS A 9 -11.17 12.31 12.14
C HIS A 9 -10.35 13.58 11.90
N ASP A 10 -10.25 14.41 12.94
CA ASP A 10 -9.54 15.68 12.93
C ASP A 10 -8.51 15.71 14.05
N TYR A 11 -7.30 16.19 13.77
CA TYR A 11 -6.31 16.57 14.77
C TYR A 11 -6.38 18.09 15.00
N GLY A 12 -7.12 18.50 16.04
CA GLY A 12 -7.44 19.91 16.27
C GLY A 12 -8.25 20.47 15.11
N ASP A 13 -7.73 21.51 14.45
CA ASP A 13 -8.42 22.18 13.33
C ASP A 13 -8.07 21.59 11.95
N THR A 14 -7.27 20.49 11.91
CA THR A 14 -6.82 19.89 10.65
C THR A 14 -7.52 18.55 10.43
N ALA A 15 -8.35 18.48 9.38
CA ALA A 15 -8.96 17.23 8.95
C ALA A 15 -7.88 16.25 8.45
N SER A 16 -7.84 15.07 9.04
CA SER A 16 -6.92 13.99 8.64
C SER A 16 -7.61 12.95 7.78
N VAL A 17 -8.90 12.70 8.03
CA VAL A 17 -9.75 11.76 7.31
C VAL A 17 -11.13 12.34 7.16
N SER A 18 -11.73 12.29 5.97
CA SER A 18 -13.00 12.92 5.65
C SER A 18 -13.97 11.93 5.00
N ASN A 19 -15.03 11.56 5.72
CA ASN A 19 -16.15 10.76 5.21
C ASN A 19 -15.74 9.46 4.49
N VAL A 20 -14.74 8.74 5.03
CA VAL A 20 -14.19 7.53 4.44
C VAL A 20 -15.08 6.33 4.74
N SER A 21 -15.41 5.54 3.70
CA SER A 21 -16.22 4.32 3.81
C SER A 21 -15.59 3.20 2.98
N PHE A 22 -15.30 2.07 3.65
CA PHE A 22 -14.84 0.83 3.01
C PHE A 22 -14.99 -0.35 3.97
N ASP A 23 -14.83 -1.56 3.43
CA ASP A 23 -14.87 -2.80 4.20
C ASP A 23 -13.58 -3.58 4.03
N VAL A 24 -13.28 -4.48 4.97
CA VAL A 24 -12.30 -5.55 4.84
C VAL A 24 -13.04 -6.88 5.00
N GLY A 25 -13.04 -7.70 3.96
CA GLY A 25 -13.68 -9.02 3.95
C GLY A 25 -12.93 -10.05 4.81
N ALA A 26 -13.54 -11.20 5.04
CA ALA A 26 -12.88 -12.32 5.69
C ALA A 26 -11.82 -12.94 4.76
N GLY A 27 -10.60 -13.09 5.25
CA GLY A 27 -9.43 -13.57 4.48
C GLY A 27 -8.94 -12.60 3.40
N GLU A 28 -9.50 -11.39 3.34
CA GLU A 28 -9.10 -10.35 2.39
C GLU A 28 -7.91 -9.55 2.91
N VAL A 29 -6.95 -9.27 2.03
CA VAL A 29 -5.86 -8.31 2.26
C VAL A 29 -6.21 -7.00 1.57
N VAL A 30 -6.47 -5.97 2.36
CA VAL A 30 -6.76 -4.61 1.88
C VAL A 30 -5.61 -3.69 2.23
N THR A 31 -5.12 -2.94 1.24
CA THR A 31 -4.07 -1.95 1.45
C THR A 31 -4.57 -0.52 1.28
N LEU A 32 -4.27 0.33 2.26
CA LEU A 32 -4.39 1.77 2.16
C LEU A 32 -3.10 2.31 1.57
N LEU A 33 -3.19 2.92 0.39
CA LEU A 33 -2.07 3.43 -0.40
C LEU A 33 -2.22 4.95 -0.62
N GLY A 34 -1.13 5.69 -0.60
CA GLY A 34 -1.16 7.14 -0.86
C GLY A 34 0.07 7.86 -0.29
N PRO A 35 0.22 9.16 -0.54
CA PRO A 35 1.36 9.96 -0.08
C PRO A 35 1.40 10.09 1.45
N SER A 36 2.54 10.54 1.97
CA SER A 36 2.67 10.82 3.39
C SER A 36 1.67 11.90 3.83
N GLY A 37 1.03 11.69 4.98
CA GLY A 37 0.06 12.65 5.52
C GLY A 37 -1.39 12.53 4.98
N CYS A 38 -1.69 11.64 4.03
CA CYS A 38 -3.04 11.50 3.48
C CYS A 38 -4.05 10.76 4.37
N GLY A 39 -3.70 10.40 5.62
CA GLY A 39 -4.64 9.80 6.59
C GLY A 39 -4.56 8.28 6.77
N LYS A 40 -3.66 7.55 6.08
CA LYS A 40 -3.56 6.07 6.16
C LYS A 40 -3.33 5.55 7.58
N THR A 41 -2.26 6.02 8.23
CA THR A 41 -1.92 5.62 9.62
C THR A 41 -3.01 6.05 10.60
N THR A 42 -3.69 7.18 10.34
CA THR A 42 -4.86 7.61 11.13
C THR A 42 -5.98 6.60 11.04
N LEU A 43 -6.37 6.14 9.84
CA LEU A 43 -7.38 5.11 9.65
C LEU A 43 -7.01 3.80 10.36
N LEU A 44 -5.73 3.40 10.29
CA LEU A 44 -5.26 2.21 10.97
C LEU A 44 -5.30 2.36 12.50
N ARG A 45 -4.92 3.53 13.06
CA ARG A 45 -5.02 3.82 14.49
C ARG A 45 -6.46 3.87 14.99
N LEU A 46 -7.38 4.42 14.18
CA LEU A 46 -8.81 4.40 14.44
C LEU A 46 -9.34 2.95 14.48
N ALA A 47 -8.93 2.09 13.55
CA ALA A 47 -9.27 0.66 13.56
C ALA A 47 -8.72 -0.05 14.80
N ALA A 48 -7.51 0.30 15.22
CA ALA A 48 -6.86 -0.27 16.40
C ALA A 48 -7.43 0.26 17.74
N GLY A 49 -8.14 1.40 17.74
CA GLY A 49 -8.71 2.01 18.94
C GLY A 49 -7.78 2.95 19.70
N PHE A 50 -6.72 3.44 19.05
CA PHE A 50 -5.82 4.45 19.63
C PHE A 50 -6.30 5.88 19.44
N GLU A 51 -7.26 6.08 18.52
CA GLU A 51 -7.84 7.39 18.22
C GLU A 51 -9.36 7.33 18.28
N THR A 52 -10.00 8.46 18.52
CA THR A 52 -11.46 8.61 18.55
C THR A 52 -11.96 9.17 17.22
N LEU A 53 -13.15 8.78 16.79
CA LEU A 53 -13.78 9.34 15.60
C LEU A 53 -14.32 10.74 15.88
N SER A 54 -14.20 11.66 14.91
CA SER A 54 -14.98 12.91 14.89
C SER A 54 -16.43 12.63 14.44
N SER A 55 -16.61 11.70 13.48
CA SER A 55 -17.92 11.23 13.03
C SER A 55 -17.84 9.85 12.37
N GLY A 56 -19.00 9.22 12.15
CA GLY A 56 -19.08 7.88 11.54
C GLY A 56 -18.98 6.74 12.53
N GLU A 57 -18.74 5.56 12.04
CA GLU A 57 -18.61 4.35 12.86
C GLU A 57 -17.63 3.33 12.27
N ILE A 58 -16.97 2.56 13.14
CA ILE A 58 -16.17 1.40 12.81
C ILE A 58 -16.80 0.17 13.44
N ILE A 59 -17.08 -0.84 12.62
CA ILE A 59 -17.78 -2.07 13.00
C ILE A 59 -16.87 -3.26 12.70
N SER A 60 -16.81 -4.23 13.61
CA SER A 60 -16.20 -5.53 13.35
C SER A 60 -17.12 -6.63 13.83
N GLU A 61 -17.36 -7.66 12.97
CA GLU A 61 -18.22 -8.82 13.29
C GLU A 61 -19.58 -8.41 13.89
N ASN A 62 -20.24 -7.41 13.31
CA ASN A 62 -21.51 -6.83 13.78
C ASN A 62 -21.47 -6.14 15.15
N ARG A 63 -20.27 -5.92 15.72
CA ARG A 63 -20.05 -5.13 16.94
C ARG A 63 -19.50 -3.77 16.56
N ILE A 64 -20.09 -2.70 17.08
CA ILE A 64 -19.54 -1.35 16.96
C ILE A 64 -18.28 -1.28 17.84
N LEU A 65 -17.15 -0.94 17.21
CA LEU A 65 -15.86 -0.72 17.88
C LEU A 65 -15.63 0.73 18.23
N SER A 66 -16.08 1.64 17.36
CA SER A 66 -15.98 3.09 17.57
C SER A 66 -17.16 3.78 16.91
N SER A 67 -17.77 4.72 17.64
CA SER A 67 -18.80 5.64 17.13
C SER A 67 -18.88 6.85 18.09
N ALA A 68 -19.83 7.78 17.88
CA ALA A 68 -20.06 8.86 18.83
C ALA A 68 -20.38 8.31 20.24
N GLY A 69 -19.45 8.49 21.18
CA GLY A 69 -19.58 8.04 22.57
C GLY A 69 -19.25 6.57 22.82
N VAL A 70 -18.82 5.81 21.81
CA VAL A 70 -18.37 4.43 21.96
C VAL A 70 -16.92 4.30 21.50
N LEU A 71 -16.04 3.82 22.37
CA LEU A 71 -14.66 3.45 22.04
C LEU A 71 -14.32 2.15 22.75
N VAL A 72 -14.23 1.05 21.97
CA VAL A 72 -13.70 -0.21 22.46
C VAL A 72 -12.18 -0.08 22.54
N PRO A 73 -11.54 -0.34 23.69
CA PRO A 73 -10.10 -0.21 23.83
C PRO A 73 -9.35 -1.27 22.97
N PRO A 74 -8.08 -1.01 22.60
CA PRO A 74 -7.31 -1.87 21.69
C PRO A 74 -7.26 -3.34 22.09
N GLU A 75 -7.05 -3.63 23.36
CA GLU A 75 -6.95 -4.99 23.93
C GLU A 75 -8.23 -5.82 23.75
N ASP A 76 -9.39 -5.17 23.68
CA ASP A 76 -10.69 -5.82 23.50
C ASP A 76 -11.10 -5.99 22.04
N ARG A 77 -10.33 -5.45 21.09
CA ARG A 77 -10.61 -5.55 19.64
C ARG A 77 -10.17 -6.88 19.03
N LYS A 78 -9.31 -7.62 19.70
CA LYS A 78 -8.79 -8.94 19.30
C LYS A 78 -8.14 -8.93 17.90
N MET A 79 -7.45 -7.85 17.59
CA MET A 79 -6.72 -7.65 16.34
C MET A 79 -5.22 -7.78 16.59
N GLY A 80 -4.49 -8.41 15.66
CA GLY A 80 -3.04 -8.33 15.64
C GLY A 80 -2.62 -6.93 15.16
N LEU A 81 -1.49 -6.43 15.66
CA LEU A 81 -1.00 -5.11 15.28
C LEU A 81 0.51 -5.09 15.14
N VAL A 82 0.99 -4.54 14.03
CA VAL A 82 2.39 -4.24 13.77
C VAL A 82 2.52 -2.75 13.53
N PHE A 83 3.27 -2.07 14.40
CA PHE A 83 3.57 -0.65 14.28
C PHE A 83 4.78 -0.42 13.38
N GLN A 84 4.88 0.73 12.78
CA GLN A 84 6.05 1.17 12.01
C GLN A 84 7.36 1.14 12.84
N SER A 85 7.28 1.43 14.15
CA SER A 85 8.40 1.36 15.10
C SER A 85 8.63 -0.04 15.67
N TYR A 86 7.94 -1.07 15.15
CA TYR A 86 7.93 -2.47 15.62
C TYR A 86 7.38 -2.66 17.03
N ALA A 87 7.53 -1.71 17.93
CA ALA A 87 7.06 -1.67 19.32
C ALA A 87 7.31 -3.00 20.07
N LEU A 88 8.51 -3.57 19.94
CA LEU A 88 8.93 -4.73 20.72
C LEU A 88 9.15 -4.33 22.17
N PHE A 89 8.84 -5.23 23.10
CA PHE A 89 9.10 -5.05 24.52
C PHE A 89 10.61 -5.13 24.77
N PRO A 90 11.30 -4.04 25.16
CA PRO A 90 12.75 -3.99 25.20
C PRO A 90 13.37 -4.85 26.31
N HIS A 91 12.58 -5.20 27.33
CA HIS A 91 12.97 -6.02 28.49
C HIS A 91 12.68 -7.51 28.29
N LEU A 92 12.08 -7.91 27.18
CA LEU A 92 11.78 -9.29 26.83
C LEU A 92 12.68 -9.76 25.69
N THR A 93 13.08 -11.02 25.73
CA THR A 93 13.76 -11.68 24.61
C THR A 93 12.85 -11.83 23.39
N VAL A 94 13.39 -12.23 22.26
CA VAL A 94 12.62 -12.53 21.04
C VAL A 94 11.53 -13.57 21.32
N THR A 95 11.87 -14.67 21.97
CA THR A 95 10.88 -15.70 22.33
C THR A 95 9.80 -15.17 23.24
N GLU A 96 10.16 -14.42 24.27
CA GLU A 96 9.21 -13.83 25.24
C GLU A 96 8.30 -12.78 24.57
N ASN A 97 8.82 -11.99 23.62
CA ASN A 97 8.02 -11.08 22.81
C ASN A 97 6.93 -11.83 22.05
N VAL A 98 7.24 -12.95 21.39
CA VAL A 98 6.25 -13.76 20.67
C VAL A 98 5.29 -14.45 21.62
N LEU A 99 5.76 -14.96 22.74
CA LEU A 99 4.95 -15.60 23.79
C LEU A 99 3.96 -14.63 24.45
N PHE A 100 4.28 -13.34 24.51
CA PHE A 100 3.44 -12.33 25.14
C PHE A 100 2.00 -12.32 24.58
N GLY A 101 1.86 -12.43 23.25
CA GLY A 101 0.55 -12.53 22.60
C GLY A 101 -0.17 -13.86 22.82
N LEU A 102 0.53 -14.87 23.35
CA LEU A 102 0.04 -16.24 23.54
C LEU A 102 -0.33 -16.58 24.99
N SER A 103 -0.40 -15.60 25.88
CA SER A 103 -0.66 -15.80 27.31
C SER A 103 -1.92 -16.63 27.61
N HIS A 104 -2.90 -16.66 26.72
CA HIS A 104 -4.15 -17.42 26.86
C HIS A 104 -4.12 -18.82 26.19
N PHE A 105 -3.01 -19.21 25.53
CA PHE A 105 -2.90 -20.46 24.78
C PHE A 105 -2.43 -21.68 25.60
N GLY A 106 -2.08 -21.49 26.86
CA GLY A 106 -1.67 -22.59 27.75
C GLY A 106 -0.43 -23.36 27.26
N ILE A 107 -0.46 -24.70 27.36
CA ILE A 107 0.68 -25.59 27.05
C ILE A 107 1.13 -25.52 25.58
N SER A 108 0.25 -25.15 24.66
CA SER A 108 0.58 -25.06 23.23
C SER A 108 1.32 -23.77 22.84
N ALA A 109 1.42 -22.78 23.75
CA ALA A 109 2.04 -21.48 23.47
C ALA A 109 3.51 -21.60 23.04
N GLY A 110 4.30 -22.44 23.72
CA GLY A 110 5.73 -22.64 23.40
C GLY A 110 5.94 -23.21 21.98
N LYS A 111 5.13 -24.21 21.59
CA LYS A 111 5.21 -24.77 20.24
C LYS A 111 4.81 -23.72 19.20
N ARG A 112 3.71 -23.01 19.41
CA ARG A 112 3.24 -21.97 18.48
C ARG A 112 4.26 -20.83 18.33
N ALA A 113 4.91 -20.41 19.42
CA ALA A 113 5.98 -19.42 19.36
C ALA A 113 7.17 -19.93 18.53
N ALA A 114 7.61 -21.17 18.75
CA ALA A 114 8.70 -21.79 17.98
C ALA A 114 8.36 -21.88 16.50
N ASP A 115 7.13 -22.30 16.14
CA ASP A 115 6.64 -22.35 14.76
C ASP A 115 6.71 -20.96 14.12
N MET A 116 6.26 -19.90 14.81
CA MET A 116 6.31 -18.53 14.28
C MET A 116 7.73 -17.98 14.14
N LEU A 117 8.64 -18.32 15.08
CA LEU A 117 10.05 -17.95 14.96
C LEU A 117 10.71 -18.61 13.74
N ALA A 118 10.37 -19.87 13.46
CA ALA A 118 10.84 -20.57 12.27
C ALA A 118 10.24 -19.97 10.99
N GLU A 119 8.95 -19.66 11.01
CA GLU A 119 8.20 -19.06 9.90
C GLU A 119 8.84 -17.75 9.41
N PHE A 120 9.30 -16.90 10.34
CA PHE A 120 9.92 -15.62 10.05
C PHE A 120 11.45 -15.65 10.06
N ASP A 121 12.07 -16.85 10.12
CA ASP A 121 13.53 -17.04 10.05
C ASP A 121 14.28 -16.23 11.14
N VAL A 122 13.83 -16.37 12.40
CA VAL A 122 14.41 -15.70 13.57
C VAL A 122 14.68 -16.66 14.75
N VAL A 123 14.72 -17.97 14.50
CA VAL A 123 14.98 -18.98 15.54
C VAL A 123 16.33 -18.75 16.23
N ASP A 124 17.38 -18.45 15.45
CA ASP A 124 18.73 -18.22 15.97
C ASP A 124 18.84 -16.96 16.85
N LEU A 125 17.81 -16.13 16.84
CA LEU A 125 17.73 -14.89 17.60
C LEU A 125 16.87 -15.05 18.88
N ALA A 126 16.34 -16.25 19.14
CA ALA A 126 15.32 -16.54 20.17
C ALA A 126 15.64 -15.97 21.57
N GLN A 127 16.92 -15.97 21.96
CA GLN A 127 17.39 -15.53 23.29
C GLN A 127 17.91 -14.09 23.30
N LYS A 128 17.92 -13.40 22.15
CA LYS A 128 18.38 -12.00 22.06
C LYS A 128 17.29 -11.03 22.49
N TYR A 129 17.71 -9.85 22.91
CA TYR A 129 16.85 -8.73 23.22
C TYR A 129 16.68 -7.82 21.98
N PRO A 130 15.60 -7.00 21.89
CA PRO A 130 15.37 -6.12 20.75
C PRO A 130 16.55 -5.21 20.40
N HIS A 131 17.27 -4.68 21.38
CA HIS A 131 18.41 -3.79 21.14
C HIS A 131 19.63 -4.47 20.49
N GLU A 132 19.67 -5.81 20.49
CA GLU A 132 20.72 -6.62 19.87
C GLU A 132 20.38 -6.98 18.40
N LEU A 133 19.19 -6.56 17.91
CA LEU A 133 18.66 -6.91 16.61
C LEU A 133 18.78 -5.75 15.63
N SER A 134 19.05 -6.07 14.36
CA SER A 134 18.87 -5.11 13.28
C SER A 134 17.39 -4.74 13.10
N GLY A 135 17.08 -3.60 12.46
CA GLY A 135 15.71 -3.19 12.19
C GLY A 135 14.88 -4.26 11.46
N GLY A 136 15.45 -4.91 10.44
CA GLY A 136 14.78 -6.00 9.74
C GLY A 136 14.56 -7.26 10.58
N GLN A 137 15.43 -7.55 11.56
CA GLN A 137 15.21 -8.64 12.52
C GLN A 137 14.10 -8.28 13.49
N GLN A 138 14.08 -7.04 14.02
CA GLN A 138 13.01 -6.56 14.89
C GLN A 138 11.64 -6.62 14.20
N GLN A 139 11.58 -6.24 12.94
CA GLN A 139 10.38 -6.31 12.13
C GLN A 139 9.83 -7.74 11.97
N ARG A 140 10.69 -8.70 11.66
CA ARG A 140 10.31 -10.12 11.56
C ARG A 140 9.80 -10.67 12.89
N VAL A 141 10.39 -10.27 14.01
CA VAL A 141 9.91 -10.62 15.35
C VAL A 141 8.55 -9.97 15.64
N ALA A 142 8.33 -8.72 15.25
CA ALA A 142 7.05 -8.06 15.42
C ALA A 142 5.92 -8.72 14.60
N LEU A 143 6.22 -9.16 13.37
CA LEU A 143 5.30 -9.94 12.54
C LEU A 143 4.97 -11.29 13.20
N ALA A 144 6.00 -12.03 13.66
CA ALA A 144 5.81 -13.29 14.38
C ALA A 144 4.94 -13.10 15.62
N ARG A 145 5.17 -12.05 16.43
CA ARG A 145 4.36 -11.72 17.60
C ARG A 145 2.91 -11.42 17.27
N ALA A 146 2.67 -10.63 16.23
CA ALA A 146 1.33 -10.22 15.84
C ALA A 146 0.49 -11.38 15.30
N LEU A 147 1.12 -12.36 14.61
CA LEU A 147 0.44 -13.50 13.97
C LEU A 147 0.42 -14.75 14.85
N ALA A 148 1.26 -14.84 15.89
CA ALA A 148 1.28 -16.00 16.79
C ALA A 148 -0.10 -16.35 17.37
N PRO A 149 -0.95 -15.37 17.81
CA PRO A 149 -2.28 -15.65 18.34
C PRO A 149 -3.30 -16.11 17.29
N SER A 150 -2.92 -16.18 15.99
CA SER A 150 -3.83 -16.46 14.88
C SER A 150 -5.05 -15.52 14.88
N PRO A 151 -4.83 -14.19 14.87
CA PRO A 151 -5.92 -13.23 14.89
C PRO A 151 -6.76 -13.35 13.61
N LYS A 152 -8.05 -13.02 13.68
CA LYS A 152 -8.90 -12.96 12.48
C LYS A 152 -8.55 -11.78 11.57
N LEU A 153 -8.00 -10.71 12.14
CA LEU A 153 -7.58 -9.49 11.44
C LEU A 153 -6.24 -9.01 12.00
N VAL A 154 -5.32 -8.66 11.12
CA VAL A 154 -4.06 -7.99 11.47
C VAL A 154 -4.02 -6.60 10.83
N LEU A 155 -3.56 -5.63 11.60
CA LEU A 155 -3.33 -4.25 11.17
C LEU A 155 -1.81 -4.05 11.02
N LEU A 156 -1.36 -3.56 9.86
CA LEU A 156 0.04 -3.49 9.48
C LEU A 156 0.39 -2.06 9.05
N ASP A 157 1.19 -1.37 9.85
CA ASP A 157 1.65 -0.01 9.56
C ASP A 157 3.06 -0.05 8.97
N GLU A 158 3.17 0.13 7.64
CA GLU A 158 4.42 0.09 6.87
C GLU A 158 5.31 -1.14 7.20
N PRO A 159 4.78 -2.36 7.06
CA PRO A 159 5.41 -3.57 7.61
C PRO A 159 6.72 -3.97 6.92
N TYR A 160 7.17 -3.26 5.89
CA TYR A 160 8.39 -3.60 5.14
C TYR A 160 9.38 -2.43 5.01
N SER A 161 9.12 -1.27 5.63
CA SER A 161 9.87 -0.02 5.44
C SER A 161 11.35 -0.08 5.86
N GLY A 162 11.71 -0.96 6.78
CA GLY A 162 13.08 -1.11 7.29
C GLY A 162 13.92 -2.22 6.65
N LEU A 163 13.43 -2.87 5.56
CA LEU A 163 14.06 -4.02 4.93
C LEU A 163 14.82 -3.65 3.66
N ASP A 164 15.98 -4.28 3.44
CA ASP A 164 16.61 -4.28 2.12
C ASP A 164 15.73 -5.03 1.10
N THR A 165 15.92 -4.76 -0.19
CA THR A 165 15.07 -5.27 -1.27
C THR A 165 14.92 -6.80 -1.26
N ARG A 166 16.02 -7.56 -1.11
CA ARG A 166 15.97 -9.03 -1.14
C ARG A 166 15.28 -9.62 0.09
N LEU A 167 15.50 -9.03 1.25
CA LEU A 167 14.86 -9.46 2.49
C LEU A 167 13.38 -9.09 2.46
N ARG A 168 13.03 -7.91 1.95
CA ARG A 168 11.65 -7.45 1.77
C ARG A 168 10.83 -8.42 0.93
N GLU A 169 11.32 -8.83 -0.24
CA GLU A 169 10.66 -9.82 -1.09
C GLU A 169 10.36 -11.12 -0.33
N ARG A 170 11.34 -11.69 0.36
CA ARG A 170 11.17 -12.93 1.13
C ARG A 170 10.17 -12.80 2.28
N VAL A 171 10.25 -11.71 3.05
CA VAL A 171 9.34 -11.49 4.19
C VAL A 171 7.92 -11.23 3.70
N ARG A 172 7.76 -10.51 2.59
CA ARG A 172 6.49 -10.26 1.93
C ARG A 172 5.82 -11.55 1.46
N ASP A 173 6.56 -12.40 0.73
CA ASP A 173 6.09 -13.70 0.26
C ASP A 173 5.64 -14.58 1.44
N ARG A 174 6.45 -14.62 2.49
CA ARG A 174 6.18 -15.41 3.68
C ARG A 174 4.95 -14.90 4.44
N MET A 175 4.84 -13.60 4.61
CA MET A 175 3.67 -12.96 5.24
C MET A 175 2.38 -13.30 4.47
N LEU A 176 2.39 -13.17 3.14
CA LEU A 176 1.23 -13.49 2.32
C LEU A 176 0.84 -14.96 2.45
N HIS A 177 1.84 -15.87 2.45
CA HIS A 177 1.61 -17.30 2.68
C HIS A 177 0.90 -17.55 4.01
N VAL A 178 1.42 -16.99 5.11
CA VAL A 178 0.82 -17.15 6.46
C VAL A 178 -0.61 -16.61 6.49
N LEU A 179 -0.87 -15.43 5.92
CA LEU A 179 -2.22 -14.84 5.87
C LEU A 179 -3.20 -15.75 5.12
N ARG A 180 -2.77 -16.32 3.97
CA ARG A 180 -3.60 -17.22 3.16
C ARG A 180 -3.85 -18.55 3.87
N GLU A 181 -2.83 -19.15 4.45
CA GLU A 181 -2.92 -20.44 5.15
C GLU A 181 -3.82 -20.38 6.39
N THR A 182 -3.73 -19.27 7.14
CA THR A 182 -4.54 -19.06 8.35
C THR A 182 -5.91 -18.45 8.08
N GLY A 183 -6.18 -17.97 6.85
CA GLY A 183 -7.40 -17.22 6.54
C GLY A 183 -7.48 -15.87 7.27
N THR A 184 -6.35 -15.34 7.74
CA THR A 184 -6.29 -14.06 8.45
C THR A 184 -6.51 -12.91 7.46
N SER A 185 -7.44 -12.02 7.78
CA SER A 185 -7.63 -10.76 7.04
C SER A 185 -6.54 -9.76 7.42
N ALA A 186 -6.19 -8.85 6.50
CA ALA A 186 -5.23 -7.81 6.79
C ALA A 186 -5.70 -6.43 6.30
N LEU A 187 -5.48 -5.41 7.13
CA LEU A 187 -5.51 -4.02 6.70
C LEU A 187 -4.08 -3.48 6.79
N MET A 188 -3.49 -3.22 5.64
CA MET A 188 -2.10 -2.77 5.51
C MET A 188 -2.04 -1.31 5.09
N VAL A 189 -1.06 -0.59 5.61
CA VAL A 189 -0.70 0.76 5.19
C VAL A 189 0.67 0.71 4.57
N THR A 190 0.82 1.30 3.40
CA THR A 190 2.12 1.52 2.75
C THR A 190 2.06 2.76 1.85
N HIS A 191 3.22 3.28 1.51
CA HIS A 191 3.40 4.28 0.46
C HIS A 191 4.05 3.67 -0.80
N ASP A 192 4.35 2.38 -0.79
CA ASP A 192 4.98 1.65 -1.90
C ASP A 192 3.91 0.94 -2.73
N ALA A 193 3.76 1.38 -3.99
CA ALA A 193 2.78 0.82 -4.92
C ALA A 193 3.07 -0.64 -5.28
N GLU A 194 4.36 -1.04 -5.36
CA GLU A 194 4.74 -2.41 -5.66
C GLU A 194 4.37 -3.37 -4.53
N GLU A 195 4.58 -2.95 -3.28
CA GLU A 195 4.12 -3.69 -2.10
C GLU A 195 2.60 -3.88 -2.12
N ALA A 196 1.86 -2.78 -2.36
CA ALA A 196 0.41 -2.82 -2.42
C ALA A 196 -0.09 -3.74 -3.54
N MET A 197 0.49 -3.65 -4.74
CA MET A 197 0.11 -4.49 -5.88
C MET A 197 0.38 -5.98 -5.64
N PHE A 198 1.47 -6.30 -4.95
CA PHE A 198 1.84 -7.68 -4.68
C PHE A 198 0.98 -8.33 -3.58
N MET A 199 0.72 -7.58 -2.50
CA MET A 199 0.11 -8.13 -1.29
C MET A 199 -1.41 -8.19 -1.33
N SER A 200 -2.07 -7.28 -2.07
CA SER A 200 -3.46 -6.96 -1.84
C SER A 200 -4.43 -7.67 -2.79
N ASP A 201 -5.56 -8.08 -2.25
CA ASP A 201 -6.74 -8.40 -3.05
C ASP A 201 -7.41 -7.11 -3.54
N ARG A 202 -7.36 -6.06 -2.71
CA ARG A 202 -7.91 -4.74 -3.02
C ARG A 202 -7.04 -3.64 -2.42
N ILE A 203 -6.83 -2.58 -3.21
CA ILE A 203 -6.13 -1.37 -2.83
C ILE A 203 -7.12 -0.22 -2.74
N ILE A 204 -6.96 0.63 -1.74
CA ILE A 204 -7.69 1.88 -1.54
C ILE A 204 -6.68 3.00 -1.64
N VAL A 205 -6.77 3.79 -2.71
CA VAL A 205 -5.90 4.96 -2.92
C VAL A 205 -6.50 6.15 -2.20
N LEU A 206 -5.71 6.73 -1.30
CA LEU A 206 -6.07 7.89 -0.48
C LEU A 206 -5.26 9.12 -0.90
N ASP A 207 -5.91 10.25 -0.92
CA ASP A 207 -5.28 11.56 -1.01
C ASP A 207 -6.06 12.58 -0.18
N ASN A 208 -5.34 13.43 0.56
CA ASN A 208 -5.92 14.50 1.39
C ASN A 208 -7.14 14.05 2.23
N GLY A 209 -7.03 12.88 2.88
CA GLY A 209 -8.07 12.33 3.75
C GLY A 209 -9.27 11.68 3.04
N ASN A 210 -9.28 11.61 1.71
CA ASN A 210 -10.36 11.07 0.89
C ASN A 210 -9.94 9.84 0.10
N ILE A 211 -10.89 8.95 -0.21
CA ILE A 211 -10.68 7.85 -1.15
C ILE A 211 -10.80 8.40 -2.56
N LEU A 212 -9.72 8.29 -3.37
CA LEU A 212 -9.74 8.64 -4.79
C LEU A 212 -10.25 7.50 -5.67
N GLN A 213 -9.74 6.31 -5.42
CA GLN A 213 -10.13 5.11 -6.16
C GLN A 213 -9.88 3.87 -5.29
N GLN A 214 -10.72 2.86 -5.44
CA GLN A 214 -10.50 1.54 -4.85
C GLN A 214 -10.80 0.43 -5.85
N GLY A 215 -10.05 -0.66 -5.78
CA GLY A 215 -10.23 -1.79 -6.69
C GLY A 215 -9.13 -2.83 -6.55
N ARG A 216 -9.18 -3.86 -7.38
CA ARG A 216 -8.09 -4.82 -7.50
C ARG A 216 -6.84 -4.14 -8.07
N PRO A 217 -5.63 -4.60 -7.75
CA PRO A 217 -4.40 -4.02 -8.29
C PRO A 217 -4.44 -3.80 -9.82
N ILE A 218 -4.89 -4.80 -10.56
CA ILE A 218 -4.98 -4.73 -12.03
C ILE A 218 -5.96 -3.65 -12.51
N ASP A 219 -7.06 -3.41 -11.80
CA ASP A 219 -8.05 -2.40 -12.18
C ASP A 219 -7.50 -0.99 -11.97
N LEU A 220 -6.75 -0.76 -10.88
CA LEU A 220 -6.09 0.52 -10.60
C LEU A 220 -4.95 0.82 -11.58
N TYR A 221 -4.20 -0.21 -11.96
CA TYR A 221 -3.11 -0.07 -12.92
C TYR A 221 -3.60 0.16 -14.35
N CYS A 222 -4.58 -0.64 -14.83
CA CYS A 222 -5.04 -0.60 -16.20
C CYS A 222 -6.18 0.40 -16.47
N ARG A 223 -6.91 0.82 -15.42
CA ARG A 223 -8.09 1.70 -15.52
C ARG A 223 -8.07 2.77 -14.44
N PRO A 224 -6.98 3.58 -14.35
CA PRO A 224 -6.90 4.66 -13.38
C PRO A 224 -7.98 5.72 -13.68
N GLN A 225 -8.60 6.26 -12.61
CA GLN A 225 -9.64 7.28 -12.72
C GLN A 225 -9.08 8.71 -12.71
N SER A 226 -7.77 8.87 -12.46
CA SER A 226 -7.11 10.17 -12.47
C SER A 226 -5.64 10.06 -12.85
N ALA A 227 -5.02 11.17 -13.26
CA ALA A 227 -3.58 11.28 -13.48
C ALA A 227 -2.81 10.89 -12.22
N PHE A 228 -3.23 11.37 -11.05
CA PHE A 228 -2.63 11.02 -9.76
C PHE A 228 -2.54 9.51 -9.54
N VAL A 229 -3.63 8.77 -9.78
CA VAL A 229 -3.61 7.30 -9.63
C VAL A 229 -2.68 6.67 -10.66
N THR A 230 -2.62 7.19 -11.90
CA THR A 230 -1.71 6.69 -12.93
C THR A 230 -0.24 6.84 -12.50
N GLU A 231 0.12 8.02 -12.03
CA GLU A 231 1.47 8.38 -11.58
C GLU A 231 1.88 7.61 -10.32
N PHE A 232 0.93 7.33 -9.45
CA PHE A 232 1.23 6.60 -8.21
C PHE A 232 1.68 5.15 -8.47
N PHE A 233 1.18 4.52 -9.54
CA PHE A 233 1.51 3.14 -9.90
C PHE A 233 2.63 2.99 -10.93
N GLY A 234 3.29 4.06 -11.34
CA GLY A 234 4.41 3.98 -12.27
C GLY A 234 4.88 5.34 -12.76
N GLU A 235 6.09 5.36 -13.29
CA GLU A 235 6.67 6.55 -13.90
C GLU A 235 5.95 6.87 -15.22
N VAL A 236 5.66 8.14 -15.46
CA VAL A 236 4.86 8.60 -16.58
C VAL A 236 5.51 9.73 -17.36
N ASN A 237 5.16 9.82 -18.64
CA ASN A 237 5.36 10.98 -19.48
C ASN A 237 4.11 11.81 -19.51
N HIS A 238 4.27 13.13 -19.51
CA HIS A 238 3.19 14.10 -19.73
C HIS A 238 3.29 14.63 -21.15
N VAL A 239 2.31 14.30 -21.99
CA VAL A 239 2.29 14.66 -23.39
C VAL A 239 1.19 15.69 -23.62
N PRO A 240 1.53 16.93 -24.09
CA PRO A 240 0.53 17.92 -24.45
C PRO A 240 -0.48 17.37 -25.45
N ALA A 241 -1.73 17.72 -25.27
CA ALA A 241 -2.83 17.25 -26.08
C ALA A 241 -3.89 18.35 -26.25
N HIS A 242 -4.68 18.26 -27.33
CA HIS A 242 -5.75 19.21 -27.62
C HIS A 242 -7.06 18.47 -27.86
N GLY A 243 -8.13 18.95 -27.21
CA GLY A 243 -9.47 18.42 -27.37
C GLY A 243 -10.00 18.71 -28.77
N ARG A 244 -10.61 17.72 -29.39
CA ARG A 244 -11.47 17.79 -30.54
C ARG A 244 -12.78 17.11 -30.19
N GLU A 245 -13.89 17.47 -30.82
CA GLU A 245 -15.23 16.96 -30.51
C GLU A 245 -15.24 15.45 -30.27
N GLY A 246 -15.30 14.99 -28.96
CA GLY A 246 -15.26 13.60 -28.56
C GLY A 246 -13.92 12.89 -28.77
N ARG A 247 -12.82 13.61 -29.01
CA ARG A 247 -11.47 13.07 -29.23
C ARG A 247 -10.39 13.94 -28.58
N VAL A 248 -9.21 13.40 -28.42
CA VAL A 248 -8.01 14.12 -28.05
C VAL A 248 -6.92 13.89 -29.09
N SER A 249 -6.34 14.96 -29.60
CA SER A 249 -5.22 14.95 -30.55
C SER A 249 -3.91 15.14 -29.83
N THR A 250 -2.94 14.27 -30.10
CA THR A 250 -1.59 14.26 -29.52
C THR A 250 -0.56 14.07 -30.62
N LEU A 251 0.72 14.20 -30.30
CA LEU A 251 1.81 13.85 -31.23
C LEU A 251 1.80 12.37 -31.67
N PHE A 252 1.15 11.48 -30.89
CA PHE A 252 1.02 10.04 -31.20
C PHE A 252 -0.25 9.71 -32.02
N GLY A 253 -1.06 10.71 -32.36
CA GLY A 253 -2.31 10.55 -33.09
C GLY A 253 -3.55 10.95 -32.28
N GLU A 254 -4.70 10.53 -32.76
CA GLU A 254 -5.99 10.85 -32.16
C GLU A 254 -6.51 9.66 -31.33
N PHE A 255 -7.07 9.96 -30.15
CA PHE A 255 -7.66 8.99 -29.24
C PHE A 255 -9.11 9.39 -28.91
N ASP A 256 -9.99 8.43 -28.73
CA ASP A 256 -11.36 8.69 -28.31
C ASP A 256 -11.40 9.20 -26.86
N SER A 257 -12.10 10.31 -26.65
CA SER A 257 -12.28 10.96 -25.35
C SER A 257 -13.63 11.71 -25.34
N PRO A 258 -14.74 11.01 -25.04
CA PRO A 258 -16.09 11.52 -25.23
C PRO A 258 -16.40 12.86 -24.55
N ASP A 259 -15.70 13.14 -23.43
CA ASP A 259 -15.91 14.36 -22.63
C ASP A 259 -15.09 15.56 -23.13
N MET A 260 -14.28 15.39 -24.19
CA MET A 260 -13.45 16.45 -24.73
C MET A 260 -14.23 17.40 -25.64
N THR A 261 -14.08 18.71 -25.38
CA THR A 261 -14.63 19.79 -26.19
C THR A 261 -13.57 20.33 -27.14
N GLU A 262 -14.02 20.89 -28.28
CA GLU A 262 -13.16 21.51 -29.29
C GLU A 262 -12.28 22.61 -28.69
N GLY A 263 -10.97 22.56 -28.93
CA GLY A 263 -10.00 23.57 -28.51
C GLY A 263 -9.61 23.50 -27.01
N SER A 264 -10.13 22.56 -26.24
CA SER A 264 -9.72 22.39 -24.84
C SER A 264 -8.27 21.90 -24.75
N ALA A 265 -7.47 22.49 -23.83
CA ALA A 265 -6.16 21.97 -23.51
C ALA A 265 -6.30 20.68 -22.67
N ALA A 266 -5.51 19.67 -22.99
CA ALA A 266 -5.48 18.40 -22.30
C ALA A 266 -4.03 17.93 -22.10
N LEU A 267 -3.85 16.96 -21.19
CA LEU A 267 -2.59 16.30 -20.94
C LEU A 267 -2.80 14.79 -21.03
N MET A 268 -2.10 14.14 -21.94
CA MET A 268 -2.06 12.69 -22.00
C MET A 268 -0.98 12.17 -21.06
N VAL A 269 -1.37 11.32 -20.13
CA VAL A 269 -0.44 10.66 -19.20
C VAL A 269 -0.12 9.27 -19.74
N LEU A 270 1.15 9.05 -20.09
CA LEU A 270 1.62 7.83 -20.73
C LEU A 270 2.75 7.19 -19.92
N ARG A 271 2.59 5.93 -19.49
CA ARG A 271 3.65 5.21 -18.76
C ARG A 271 4.88 4.99 -19.63
N HIS A 272 6.07 4.93 -19.00
CA HIS A 272 7.35 4.69 -19.69
C HIS A 272 7.35 3.40 -20.51
N GLU A 273 6.73 2.34 -20.00
CA GLU A 273 6.56 1.05 -20.69
C GLU A 273 5.47 1.04 -21.77
N GLY A 274 4.66 2.10 -21.86
CA GLY A 274 3.68 2.30 -22.92
C GLY A 274 4.28 2.74 -24.26
N LEU A 275 5.53 3.22 -24.26
CA LEU A 275 6.24 3.62 -25.46
C LEU A 275 6.98 2.42 -26.08
N ARG A 276 6.79 2.24 -27.39
CA ARG A 276 7.56 1.28 -28.18
C ARG A 276 8.56 2.01 -29.06
N ILE A 277 9.83 1.64 -28.94
CA ILE A 277 10.90 2.18 -29.78
C ILE A 277 11.13 1.21 -30.94
N SER A 278 11.17 1.72 -32.17
CA SER A 278 11.43 0.94 -33.37
C SER A 278 12.48 1.64 -34.25
N ALA A 279 13.34 0.87 -34.90
CA ALA A 279 14.28 1.37 -35.90
C ALA A 279 13.62 1.56 -37.28
N THR A 280 12.31 1.35 -37.40
CA THR A 280 11.57 1.51 -38.68
C THR A 280 11.09 2.95 -38.84
N ASN A 281 10.85 3.35 -40.08
CA ASN A 281 10.32 4.69 -40.41
C ASN A 281 8.80 4.83 -40.08
N SER A 282 8.28 4.07 -39.11
CA SER A 282 6.89 4.15 -38.66
C SER A 282 6.82 4.76 -37.25
N GLY A 283 5.89 5.69 -37.06
CA GLY A 283 5.69 6.38 -35.76
C GLY A 283 6.29 7.78 -35.73
N VAL A 284 6.40 8.36 -34.56
CA VAL A 284 6.93 9.69 -34.33
C VAL A 284 8.46 9.63 -34.31
N PRO A 285 9.16 10.44 -35.12
CA PRO A 285 10.63 10.50 -35.07
C PRO A 285 11.12 10.97 -33.69
N ALA A 286 12.14 10.30 -33.18
CA ALA A 286 12.74 10.67 -31.90
C ALA A 286 14.27 10.48 -31.95
N THR A 287 14.99 11.29 -31.21
CA THR A 287 16.42 11.15 -31.00
C THR A 287 16.68 10.56 -29.62
N VAL A 288 17.49 9.49 -29.55
CA VAL A 288 17.94 8.95 -28.26
C VAL A 288 18.98 9.92 -27.68
N VAL A 289 18.67 10.52 -26.53
CA VAL A 289 19.56 11.43 -25.81
C VAL A 289 20.50 10.63 -24.91
N GLU A 290 19.91 9.73 -24.11
CA GLU A 290 20.64 8.87 -23.16
C GLU A 290 19.99 7.50 -23.04
N SER A 291 20.76 6.53 -22.59
CA SER A 291 20.29 5.15 -22.35
C SER A 291 20.96 4.59 -21.10
N HIS A 292 20.17 4.15 -20.11
CA HIS A 292 20.65 3.63 -18.84
C HIS A 292 20.16 2.20 -18.61
N LEU A 293 21.10 1.25 -18.48
CA LEU A 293 20.78 -0.13 -18.13
C LEU A 293 20.45 -0.21 -16.62
N LEU A 294 19.22 -0.55 -16.28
CA LEU A 294 18.73 -0.71 -14.91
C LEU A 294 18.66 -2.17 -14.44
N GLY A 295 19.41 -3.07 -15.08
CA GLY A 295 19.43 -4.49 -14.81
C GLY A 295 18.35 -5.27 -15.56
N ARG A 296 17.09 -5.23 -15.13
CA ARG A 296 15.98 -5.95 -15.81
C ARG A 296 15.33 -5.17 -16.94
N ALA A 297 15.64 -3.90 -17.06
CA ALA A 297 15.09 -2.98 -18.06
C ALA A 297 16.15 -1.97 -18.47
N THR A 298 15.92 -1.31 -19.61
CA THR A 298 16.71 -0.16 -20.05
C THR A 298 15.78 1.07 -20.05
N LEU A 299 16.17 2.13 -19.35
CA LEU A 299 15.54 3.43 -19.44
C LEU A 299 16.17 4.22 -20.57
N ILE A 300 15.37 4.68 -21.52
CA ILE A 300 15.80 5.45 -22.67
C ILE A 300 15.19 6.83 -22.57
N HIS A 301 16.02 7.85 -22.65
CA HIS A 301 15.65 9.25 -22.73
C HIS A 301 15.57 9.69 -24.19
N LEU A 302 14.41 10.19 -24.61
CA LEU A 302 14.09 10.55 -25.98
C LEU A 302 13.80 12.05 -26.09
N ALA A 303 14.34 12.68 -27.12
CA ALA A 303 13.96 13.99 -27.58
C ALA A 303 13.06 13.83 -28.80
N VAL A 304 11.86 14.39 -28.72
CA VAL A 304 10.82 14.27 -29.76
C VAL A 304 10.44 15.67 -30.23
N PRO A 305 10.55 15.99 -31.53
CA PRO A 305 10.07 17.27 -32.08
C PRO A 305 8.57 17.45 -31.81
N SER A 306 8.18 18.62 -31.32
CA SER A 306 6.78 19.03 -31.15
C SER A 306 6.54 20.44 -31.63
N ASP A 307 5.27 20.83 -31.77
CA ASP A 307 4.89 22.16 -32.28
C ASP A 307 5.41 23.30 -31.36
N ASP A 308 5.55 23.03 -30.07
CA ASP A 308 6.04 23.97 -29.05
C ASP A 308 7.56 23.85 -28.76
N GLY A 309 8.29 23.07 -29.58
CA GLY A 309 9.73 22.84 -29.41
C GLY A 309 10.08 21.36 -29.31
N GLU A 310 10.92 21.00 -28.35
CA GLU A 310 11.36 19.62 -28.13
C GLU A 310 10.74 19.06 -26.84
N LEU A 311 10.05 17.93 -26.97
CA LEU A 311 9.46 17.21 -25.85
C LEU A 311 10.40 16.07 -25.39
N HIS A 312 10.71 16.04 -24.11
CA HIS A 312 11.51 14.97 -23.51
C HIS A 312 10.62 13.86 -22.97
N LEU A 313 10.83 12.64 -23.46
CA LEU A 313 10.07 11.46 -23.04
C LEU A 313 11.01 10.35 -22.55
N HIS A 314 10.49 9.49 -21.70
CA HIS A 314 11.20 8.32 -21.21
C HIS A 314 10.47 7.06 -21.68
N ALA A 315 11.24 6.08 -22.14
CA ALA A 315 10.73 4.74 -22.45
C ALA A 315 11.49 3.71 -21.62
N ARG A 316 10.76 2.72 -21.10
CA ARG A 316 11.33 1.57 -20.38
C ARG A 316 11.13 0.31 -21.23
N ILE A 317 12.22 -0.33 -21.64
CA ILE A 317 12.24 -1.51 -22.51
C ILE A 317 13.03 -2.66 -21.86
#